data_205f380593c312ef6fce5ec0403df47f
#
_entry.id   205f380593c312ef6fce5ec0403df47f
#
_cell.length_a   1.000
_cell.length_b   1.000
_cell.length_c   1.000
_cell.angle_alpha   90.00
_cell.angle_beta   90.00
_cell.angle_gamma   90.00
#
_symmetry.space_group_name_H-M   'P 1'
#
loop_
_entity.id
_entity.type
_entity.pdbx_description
1 polymer ?
#
loop_
_entity_poly.entity_id
_entity_poly.type
_entity_poly.pdbx_seq_one_letter_code
_entity_poly.pdbx_strand_id
1 'polypeptide(L)'
;MSYKSRYQSFIFESYEFDKKTATATFHYSFDGQRTFHEKVQFAFSGDNYDSVVLTSALELAFWVSGVSYYKTFPTTSVTFKTSSPDPQQARFLTRVYSEGLSQYIFENKLHLDQLVIFTGAERSGQVSHYDGNGTLVLQSGGKDSLLLASLLEEQSIVYQPWYISSSEHYPIV
;
A
#
# COMPACT_ATOMS: atom_id res chain seq x y z
N MET A 1 21.10 -12.41 20.88
CA MET A 1 21.72 -11.26 20.17
C MET A 1 20.57 -10.32 19.77
N SER A 2 20.68 -9.05 20.09
CA SER A 2 19.69 -8.06 19.64
C SER A 2 19.85 -7.83 18.13
N TYR A 3 18.77 -7.87 17.36
CA TYR A 3 18.76 -7.49 15.95
C TYR A 3 19.27 -6.04 15.84
N LYS A 4 20.21 -5.83 14.95
CA LYS A 4 20.67 -4.48 14.59
C LYS A 4 20.52 -4.34 13.08
N SER A 5 19.69 -3.42 12.65
CA SER A 5 19.55 -3.15 11.22
C SER A 5 20.88 -2.75 10.60
N ARG A 6 21.11 -3.23 9.39
CA ARG A 6 22.29 -2.84 8.58
C ARG A 6 22.21 -1.37 8.14
N TYR A 7 20.99 -0.84 8.05
CA TYR A 7 20.71 0.51 7.57
C TYR A 7 20.12 1.35 8.69
N GLN A 8 20.25 2.66 8.59
CA GLN A 8 19.76 3.61 9.59
C GLN A 8 18.32 4.03 9.31
N SER A 9 17.98 4.24 8.04
CA SER A 9 16.67 4.75 7.64
C SER A 9 16.12 4.06 6.41
N PHE A 10 14.80 3.82 6.41
CA PHE A 10 14.04 3.51 5.20
C PHE A 10 13.47 4.81 4.62
N ILE A 11 13.65 5.02 3.31
CA ILE A 11 13.32 6.27 2.64
C ILE A 11 12.24 6.02 1.61
N PHE A 12 11.14 6.75 1.72
CA PHE A 12 10.13 6.91 0.69
C PHE A 12 10.62 8.00 -0.28
N GLU A 13 11.19 7.58 -1.41
CA GLU A 13 11.89 8.45 -2.35
C GLU A 13 10.93 9.29 -3.19
N SER A 14 10.13 8.63 -4.02
CA SER A 14 9.16 9.27 -4.91
C SER A 14 8.12 8.29 -5.43
N TYR A 15 7.03 8.83 -5.98
CA TYR A 15 6.11 8.05 -6.80
C TYR A 15 5.73 8.83 -8.06
N GLU A 16 5.42 8.10 -9.12
CA GLU A 16 5.04 8.64 -10.42
C GLU A 16 3.81 7.89 -10.93
N PHE A 17 2.97 8.57 -11.71
CA PHE A 17 1.84 7.95 -12.38
C PHE A 17 1.80 8.34 -13.85
N ASP A 18 2.00 7.36 -14.72
CA ASP A 18 1.82 7.53 -16.16
C ASP A 18 0.36 7.30 -16.53
N LYS A 19 -0.34 8.38 -16.86
CA LYS A 19 -1.75 8.37 -17.28
C LYS A 19 -2.01 7.58 -18.55
N LYS A 20 -1.04 7.52 -19.48
CA LYS A 20 -1.20 6.86 -20.78
C LYS A 20 -1.22 5.34 -20.64
N THR A 21 -0.40 4.84 -19.73
CA THR A 21 -0.28 3.40 -19.47
C THR A 21 -1.01 2.96 -18.21
N ALA A 22 -1.63 3.92 -17.49
CA ALA A 22 -2.23 3.71 -16.18
C ALA A 22 -1.28 2.98 -15.20
N THR A 23 0.01 3.39 -15.20
CA THR A 23 1.04 2.73 -14.41
C THR A 23 1.56 3.65 -13.31
N ALA A 24 1.48 3.20 -12.06
CA ALA A 24 2.17 3.81 -10.94
C ALA A 24 3.56 3.17 -10.77
N THR A 25 4.56 3.99 -10.50
CA THR A 25 5.91 3.54 -10.11
C THR A 25 6.27 4.15 -8.77
N PHE A 26 6.62 3.31 -7.81
CA PHE A 26 6.99 3.70 -6.46
C PHE A 26 8.48 3.44 -6.23
N HIS A 27 9.20 4.39 -5.65
CA HIS A 27 10.63 4.32 -5.41
C HIS A 27 10.93 4.39 -3.91
N TYR A 28 11.75 3.46 -3.45
CA TYR A 28 12.18 3.35 -2.05
C TYR A 28 13.68 3.15 -1.97
N SER A 29 14.25 3.47 -0.81
CA SER A 29 15.64 3.10 -0.53
C SER A 29 15.92 2.86 0.95
N PHE A 30 17.03 2.20 1.24
CA PHE A 30 17.68 2.25 2.53
C PHE A 30 18.90 3.17 2.43
N ASP A 31 18.92 4.23 3.25
CA ASP A 31 20.00 5.24 3.34
C ASP A 31 20.39 5.86 1.98
N GLY A 32 19.51 5.83 0.96
CA GLY A 32 19.82 6.22 -0.40
C GLY A 32 20.79 5.30 -1.16
N GLN A 33 21.24 4.19 -0.54
CA GLN A 33 22.23 3.28 -1.10
C GLN A 33 21.61 2.05 -1.75
N ARG A 34 20.64 1.43 -1.08
CA ARG A 34 19.90 0.26 -1.58
C ARG A 34 18.54 0.72 -2.08
N THR A 35 18.35 0.77 -3.37
CA THR A 35 17.13 1.25 -4.03
C THR A 35 16.22 0.11 -4.45
N PHE A 36 14.90 0.38 -4.42
CA PHE A 36 13.85 -0.51 -4.91
C PHE A 36 12.81 0.29 -5.69
N HIS A 37 12.15 -0.37 -6.60
CA HIS A 37 11.00 0.19 -7.31
C HIS A 37 9.92 -0.87 -7.46
N GLU A 38 8.67 -0.45 -7.30
CA GLU A 38 7.47 -1.22 -7.53
C GLU A 38 6.70 -0.61 -8.68
N LYS A 39 6.18 -1.44 -9.58
CA LYS A 39 5.31 -0.98 -10.67
C LYS A 39 3.96 -1.65 -10.53
N VAL A 40 2.92 -0.84 -10.52
CA VAL A 40 1.53 -1.30 -10.49
C VAL A 40 0.83 -0.74 -11.71
N GLN A 41 0.40 -1.60 -12.61
CA GLN A 41 -0.41 -1.24 -13.76
C GLN A 41 -1.88 -1.49 -13.44
N PHE A 42 -2.70 -0.46 -13.64
CA PHE A 42 -4.14 -0.55 -13.42
C PHE A 42 -4.84 -0.86 -14.74
N ALA A 43 -5.75 -1.83 -14.71
CA ALA A 43 -6.63 -2.11 -15.83
C ALA A 43 -7.80 -1.11 -15.79
N PHE A 44 -7.57 0.14 -16.22
CA PHE A 44 -8.67 1.07 -16.32
C PHE A 44 -8.67 1.74 -17.70
N SER A 45 -9.85 2.05 -18.17
CA SER A 45 -10.07 2.76 -19.42
C SER A 45 -10.84 4.05 -19.12
N GLY A 46 -10.22 5.20 -19.37
CA GLY A 46 -10.87 6.50 -19.31
C GLY A 46 -10.09 7.55 -18.52
N ASP A 47 -10.32 8.81 -18.92
CA ASP A 47 -9.67 9.98 -18.32
C ASP A 47 -10.51 10.64 -17.22
N ASN A 48 -11.63 10.01 -16.83
CA ASN A 48 -12.60 10.62 -15.92
C ASN A 48 -12.36 10.19 -14.48
N TYR A 49 -11.35 10.77 -13.86
CA TYR A 49 -11.07 10.60 -12.43
C TYR A 49 -10.78 11.95 -11.77
N ASP A 50 -11.19 12.08 -10.52
CA ASP A 50 -10.80 13.22 -9.70
C ASP A 50 -9.30 13.13 -9.39
N SER A 51 -8.55 14.15 -9.81
CA SER A 51 -7.10 14.16 -9.63
C SER A 51 -6.67 14.21 -8.15
N VAL A 52 -7.47 14.79 -7.28
CA VAL A 52 -7.22 14.87 -5.84
C VAL A 52 -7.38 13.48 -5.21
N VAL A 53 -8.46 12.78 -5.56
CA VAL A 53 -8.72 11.42 -5.10
C VAL A 53 -7.63 10.47 -5.59
N LEU A 54 -7.27 10.54 -6.87
CA LEU A 54 -6.20 9.71 -7.44
C LEU A 54 -4.86 9.95 -6.73
N THR A 55 -4.48 11.22 -6.52
CA THR A 55 -3.24 11.56 -5.83
C THR A 55 -3.21 10.99 -4.42
N SER A 56 -4.30 11.16 -3.67
CA SER A 56 -4.41 10.64 -2.29
C SER A 56 -4.36 9.11 -2.25
N ALA A 57 -4.99 8.44 -3.22
CA ALA A 57 -4.96 6.99 -3.34
C ALA A 57 -3.55 6.48 -3.68
N LEU A 58 -2.85 7.15 -4.60
CA LEU A 58 -1.47 6.81 -4.98
C LEU A 58 -0.49 7.04 -3.82
N GLU A 59 -0.65 8.11 -3.05
CA GLU A 59 0.14 8.34 -1.82
C GLU A 59 -0.05 7.20 -0.83
N LEU A 60 -1.29 6.82 -0.55
CA LEU A 60 -1.58 5.72 0.37
C LEU A 60 -1.02 4.39 -0.14
N ALA A 61 -1.21 4.10 -1.43
CA ALA A 61 -0.65 2.90 -2.06
C ALA A 61 0.88 2.88 -1.98
N PHE A 62 1.54 4.01 -2.24
CA PHE A 62 2.98 4.18 -2.11
C PHE A 62 3.47 3.86 -0.71
N TRP A 63 2.84 4.41 0.33
CA TRP A 63 3.25 4.16 1.70
C TRP A 63 2.98 2.72 2.16
N VAL A 64 1.85 2.12 1.78
CA VAL A 64 1.51 0.75 2.16
C VAL A 64 2.40 -0.26 1.43
N SER A 65 2.66 -0.09 0.13
CA SER A 65 3.50 -1.01 -0.66
C SER A 65 4.94 -1.05 -0.15
N GLY A 66 5.42 0.04 0.44
CA GLY A 66 6.75 0.12 1.04
C GLY A 66 7.04 -0.94 2.10
N VAL A 67 6.00 -1.48 2.76
CA VAL A 67 6.15 -2.53 3.80
C VAL A 67 6.86 -3.78 3.26
N SER A 68 6.66 -4.11 1.98
CA SER A 68 7.27 -5.27 1.32
C SER A 68 8.79 -5.17 1.25
N TYR A 69 9.32 -3.96 1.14
CA TYR A 69 10.75 -3.69 1.11
C TYR A 69 11.31 -3.42 2.51
N TYR A 70 10.60 -2.61 3.31
CA TYR A 70 10.94 -2.28 4.68
C TYR A 70 11.25 -3.52 5.53
N LYS A 71 10.44 -4.57 5.43
CA LYS A 71 10.61 -5.81 6.20
C LYS A 71 11.95 -6.51 5.98
N THR A 72 12.65 -6.24 4.86
CA THR A 72 13.94 -6.89 4.59
C THR A 72 15.04 -6.43 5.55
N PHE A 73 15.00 -5.17 6.00
CA PHE A 73 15.91 -4.59 6.98
C PHE A 73 15.17 -3.57 7.86
N PRO A 74 14.30 -4.01 8.79
CA PRO A 74 13.52 -3.09 9.59
C PRO A 74 14.40 -2.06 10.32
N THR A 75 13.96 -0.81 10.32
CA THR A 75 14.63 0.32 10.99
C THR A 75 13.62 1.07 11.85
N THR A 76 14.08 1.77 12.86
CA THR A 76 13.24 2.65 13.68
C THR A 76 13.02 4.02 13.03
N SER A 77 13.77 4.34 11.98
CA SER A 77 13.70 5.62 11.28
C SER A 77 13.17 5.46 9.87
N VAL A 78 12.25 6.35 9.50
CA VAL A 78 11.78 6.53 8.12
C VAL A 78 11.90 7.99 7.71
N THR A 79 12.11 8.22 6.42
CA THR A 79 12.18 9.56 5.83
C THR A 79 11.26 9.62 4.61
N PHE A 80 10.52 10.71 4.46
CA PHE A 80 9.70 11.00 3.29
C PHE A 80 10.32 12.14 2.49
N LYS A 81 10.63 11.91 1.22
CA LYS A 81 11.18 12.96 0.34
C LYS A 81 10.09 13.74 -0.42
N THR A 82 8.91 13.18 -0.52
CA THR A 82 7.78 13.83 -1.21
C THR A 82 6.76 14.32 -0.18
N SER A 83 5.75 13.54 0.06
CA SER A 83 4.69 13.84 1.02
C SER A 83 4.81 12.95 2.25
N SER A 84 4.54 13.50 3.42
CA SER A 84 4.47 12.76 4.68
C SER A 84 3.02 12.50 5.09
N PRO A 85 2.71 11.44 5.82
CA PRO A 85 1.36 11.16 6.29
C PRO A 85 0.85 12.23 7.26
N ASP A 86 -0.47 12.37 7.34
CA ASP A 86 -1.11 13.08 8.44
C ASP A 86 -1.13 12.22 9.72
N PRO A 87 -1.59 12.75 10.88
CA PRO A 87 -1.58 11.99 12.14
C PRO A 87 -2.46 10.72 12.10
N GLN A 88 -3.55 10.70 11.33
CA GLN A 88 -4.41 9.52 11.21
C GLN A 88 -3.77 8.47 10.32
N GLN A 89 -3.22 8.89 9.18
CA GLN A 89 -2.47 8.03 8.27
C GLN A 89 -1.23 7.45 8.95
N ALA A 90 -0.51 8.26 9.75
CA ALA A 90 0.65 7.79 10.50
C ALA A 90 0.31 6.69 11.51
N ARG A 91 -0.82 6.82 12.24
CA ARG A 91 -1.31 5.73 13.12
C ARG A 91 -1.65 4.47 12.34
N PHE A 92 -2.32 4.61 11.19
CA PHE A 92 -2.63 3.48 10.31
C PHE A 92 -1.35 2.80 9.80
N LEU A 93 -0.38 3.57 9.29
CA LEU A 93 0.89 3.03 8.81
C LEU A 93 1.69 2.35 9.91
N THR A 94 1.72 2.92 11.13
CA THR A 94 2.37 2.28 12.28
C THR A 94 1.79 0.87 12.50
N ARG A 95 0.47 0.71 12.43
CA ARG A 95 -0.16 -0.61 12.56
C ARG A 95 0.18 -1.54 11.40
N VAL A 96 0.18 -1.05 10.16
CA VAL A 96 0.55 -1.85 8.97
C VAL A 96 1.99 -2.37 9.11
N TYR A 97 2.93 -1.52 9.55
CA TYR A 97 4.35 -1.85 9.65
C TYR A 97 4.73 -2.60 10.95
N SER A 98 3.81 -2.72 11.90
CA SER A 98 3.98 -3.53 13.12
C SER A 98 3.03 -4.73 13.13
N GLU A 99 1.73 -4.52 13.28
CA GLU A 99 0.74 -5.62 13.38
C GLU A 99 0.67 -6.43 12.06
N GLY A 100 0.74 -5.76 10.90
CA GLY A 100 0.77 -6.41 9.59
C GLY A 100 2.01 -7.28 9.34
N LEU A 101 3.09 -7.06 10.10
CA LEU A 101 4.30 -7.88 10.07
C LEU A 101 4.42 -8.87 11.24
N SER A 102 3.36 -9.14 12.00
CA SER A 102 3.42 -9.93 13.24
C SER A 102 4.01 -11.32 13.04
N GLN A 103 3.64 -12.04 11.97
CA GLN A 103 4.26 -13.33 11.65
C GLN A 103 5.75 -13.18 11.36
N TYR A 104 6.12 -12.21 10.53
CA TYR A 104 7.51 -11.95 10.19
C TYR A 104 8.35 -11.59 11.43
N ILE A 105 7.80 -10.76 12.32
CA ILE A 105 8.43 -10.36 13.59
C ILE A 105 8.67 -11.59 14.46
N PHE A 106 7.66 -12.45 14.60
CA PHE A 106 7.75 -13.68 15.41
C PHE A 106 8.81 -14.63 14.83
N GLU A 107 8.78 -14.93 13.54
CA GLU A 107 9.71 -15.85 12.89
C GLU A 107 11.16 -15.36 12.94
N ASN A 108 11.36 -14.05 12.81
CA ASN A 108 12.71 -13.44 12.82
C ASN A 108 13.15 -12.95 14.21
N LYS A 109 12.36 -13.23 15.26
CA LYS A 109 12.67 -12.87 16.66
C LYS A 109 12.98 -11.38 16.84
N LEU A 110 12.23 -10.53 16.13
CA LEU A 110 12.29 -9.08 16.24
C LEU A 110 11.48 -8.59 17.45
N HIS A 111 11.82 -7.44 17.98
CA HIS A 111 11.05 -6.74 19.00
C HIS A 111 10.35 -5.51 18.39
N LEU A 112 9.19 -5.13 18.94
CA LEU A 112 8.39 -4.00 18.44
C LEU A 112 9.13 -2.67 18.50
N ASP A 113 10.01 -2.49 19.49
CA ASP A 113 10.86 -1.31 19.65
C ASP A 113 11.93 -1.15 18.55
N GLN A 114 12.12 -2.18 17.72
CA GLN A 114 13.01 -2.17 16.57
C GLN A 114 12.32 -1.74 15.27
N LEU A 115 11.02 -1.54 15.32
CA LEU A 115 10.20 -1.14 14.19
C LEU A 115 9.92 0.37 14.22
N VAL A 116 9.57 0.89 13.05
CA VAL A 116 9.21 2.30 12.91
C VAL A 116 7.88 2.61 13.61
N ILE A 117 7.84 3.76 14.27
CA ILE A 117 6.61 4.46 14.65
C ILE A 117 6.51 5.68 13.75
N PHE A 118 5.50 5.69 12.90
CA PHE A 118 5.27 6.82 12.00
C PHE A 118 4.75 8.02 12.77
N THR A 119 5.27 9.18 12.45
CA THR A 119 4.78 10.47 12.95
C THR A 119 4.15 11.24 11.80
N GLY A 120 3.00 11.82 12.04
CA GLY A 120 2.27 12.62 11.05
C GLY A 120 2.38 14.10 11.30
N ALA A 121 2.26 14.88 10.25
CA ALA A 121 2.15 16.35 10.32
C ALA A 121 0.73 16.78 9.90
N GLU A 122 0.19 17.80 10.57
CA GLU A 122 -1.07 18.40 10.16
C GLU A 122 -0.98 18.87 8.71
N ARG A 123 -1.97 18.47 7.91
CA ARG A 123 -2.11 18.89 6.52
C ARG A 123 -3.41 19.66 6.36
N SER A 124 -3.36 20.79 5.67
CA SER A 124 -4.56 21.40 5.10
C SER A 124 -4.96 20.58 3.87
N GLY A 125 -5.79 19.57 4.06
CA GLY A 125 -6.27 18.73 2.98
C GLY A 125 -7.40 19.41 2.21
N GLN A 126 -7.42 19.29 0.89
CA GLN A 126 -8.64 19.50 0.13
C GLN A 126 -9.60 18.34 0.43
N VAL A 127 -10.79 18.66 0.91
CA VAL A 127 -11.84 17.66 1.06
C VAL A 127 -12.41 17.39 -0.33
N SER A 128 -12.18 16.18 -0.84
CA SER A 128 -12.85 15.72 -2.07
C SER A 128 -14.12 14.97 -1.68
N HIS A 129 -15.21 15.29 -2.35
CA HIS A 129 -16.44 14.54 -2.19
C HIS A 129 -16.44 13.36 -3.17
N TYR A 130 -16.56 12.15 -2.64
CA TYR A 130 -16.60 10.92 -3.41
C TYR A 130 -18.03 10.38 -3.43
N ASP A 131 -18.67 10.43 -4.60
CA ASP A 131 -20.03 9.91 -4.85
C ASP A 131 -19.99 8.49 -5.44
N GLY A 132 -19.00 7.70 -5.11
CA GLY A 132 -18.87 6.34 -5.64
C GLY A 132 -20.01 5.43 -5.19
N ASN A 133 -20.62 4.76 -6.14
CA ASN A 133 -21.65 3.75 -5.92
C ASN A 133 -21.11 2.38 -6.29
N GLY A 134 -21.45 1.37 -5.50
CA GLY A 134 -21.13 -0.02 -5.79
C GLY A 134 -20.18 -0.67 -4.80
N THR A 135 -19.95 -1.93 -5.02
CA THR A 135 -19.10 -2.77 -4.17
C THR A 135 -17.90 -3.26 -4.97
N LEU A 136 -16.70 -2.98 -4.48
CA LEU A 136 -15.46 -3.55 -5.04
C LEU A 136 -15.07 -4.77 -4.20
N VAL A 137 -14.86 -5.92 -4.85
CA VAL A 137 -14.55 -7.19 -4.17
C VAL A 137 -13.19 -7.69 -4.63
N LEU A 138 -12.25 -7.79 -3.68
CA LEU A 138 -10.96 -8.39 -3.97
C LEU A 138 -11.10 -9.88 -4.21
N GLN A 139 -10.73 -10.33 -5.41
CA GLN A 139 -10.77 -11.72 -5.83
C GLN A 139 -9.35 -12.27 -5.92
N SER A 140 -9.01 -13.20 -5.03
CA SER A 140 -7.72 -13.91 -5.05
C SER A 140 -7.83 -15.33 -5.61
N GLY A 141 -9.05 -15.77 -5.97
CA GLY A 141 -9.33 -17.16 -6.38
C GLY A 141 -9.35 -18.16 -5.22
N GLY A 142 -9.19 -17.69 -3.98
CA GLY A 142 -9.28 -18.53 -2.79
C GLY A 142 -10.73 -18.72 -2.32
N LYS A 143 -10.93 -19.70 -1.42
CA LYS A 143 -12.25 -20.07 -0.88
C LYS A 143 -13.02 -18.87 -0.30
N ASP A 144 -12.33 -17.95 0.38
CA ASP A 144 -12.97 -16.82 1.06
C ASP A 144 -13.48 -15.77 0.04
N SER A 145 -12.74 -15.54 -1.03
CA SER A 145 -13.18 -14.62 -2.09
C SER A 145 -14.33 -15.20 -2.91
N LEU A 146 -14.34 -16.52 -3.15
CA LEU A 146 -15.45 -17.20 -3.81
C LEU A 146 -16.71 -17.21 -2.94
N LEU A 147 -16.56 -17.48 -1.64
CA LEU A 147 -17.67 -17.41 -0.69
C LEU A 147 -18.28 -16.01 -0.64
N LEU A 148 -17.44 -14.97 -0.58
CA LEU A 148 -17.91 -13.59 -0.58
C LEU A 148 -18.70 -13.27 -1.85
N ALA A 149 -18.19 -13.68 -3.02
CA ALA A 149 -18.89 -13.50 -4.29
C ALA A 149 -20.28 -14.17 -4.28
N SER A 150 -20.35 -15.44 -3.85
CA SER A 150 -21.62 -16.18 -3.74
C SER A 150 -22.62 -15.50 -2.79
N LEU A 151 -22.14 -14.99 -1.64
CA LEU A 151 -23.03 -14.28 -0.69
C LEU A 151 -23.58 -12.98 -1.27
N LEU A 152 -22.77 -12.24 -2.05
CA LEU A 152 -23.23 -11.03 -2.72
C LEU A 152 -24.26 -11.34 -3.81
N GLU A 153 -24.05 -12.40 -4.57
CA GLU A 153 -25.00 -12.88 -5.59
C GLU A 153 -26.32 -13.32 -4.97
N GLU A 154 -26.29 -14.08 -3.88
CA GLU A 154 -27.50 -14.47 -3.13
C GLU A 154 -28.29 -13.25 -2.63
N GLN A 155 -27.60 -12.18 -2.26
CA GLN A 155 -28.22 -10.93 -1.83
C GLN A 155 -28.57 -9.99 -2.99
N SER A 156 -28.35 -10.40 -4.24
CA SER A 156 -28.53 -9.56 -5.44
C SER A 156 -27.76 -8.24 -5.38
N ILE A 157 -26.61 -8.23 -4.73
CA ILE A 157 -25.72 -7.07 -4.65
C ILE A 157 -24.80 -7.07 -5.87
N VAL A 158 -24.90 -6.01 -6.68
CA VAL A 158 -24.00 -5.83 -7.81
C VAL A 158 -22.62 -5.45 -7.30
N TYR A 159 -21.59 -6.18 -7.74
CA TYR A 159 -20.21 -5.93 -7.36
C TYR A 159 -19.27 -5.97 -8.57
N GLN A 160 -18.13 -5.29 -8.45
CA GLN A 160 -17.03 -5.34 -9.40
C GLN A 160 -15.89 -6.18 -8.79
N PRO A 161 -15.53 -7.31 -9.38
CA PRO A 161 -14.37 -8.06 -8.92
C PRO A 161 -13.08 -7.29 -9.24
N TRP A 162 -12.16 -7.30 -8.29
CA TRP A 162 -10.83 -6.72 -8.43
C TRP A 162 -9.76 -7.75 -8.11
N TYR A 163 -8.80 -7.88 -9.00
CA TYR A 163 -7.74 -8.87 -8.92
C TYR A 163 -6.37 -8.23 -9.13
N ILE A 164 -5.39 -8.65 -8.32
CA ILE A 164 -3.99 -8.23 -8.47
C ILE A 164 -3.16 -9.48 -8.81
N SER A 165 -2.39 -9.42 -9.90
CA SER A 165 -1.50 -10.49 -10.33
C SER A 165 -0.13 -9.94 -10.69
N SER A 166 0.90 -10.74 -10.44
CA SER A 166 2.27 -10.49 -10.91
C SER A 166 2.50 -10.93 -12.37
N SER A 167 1.51 -11.56 -12.99
CA SER A 167 1.58 -12.07 -14.37
C SER A 167 0.29 -11.71 -15.11
N GLU A 168 0.34 -11.76 -16.44
CA GLU A 168 -0.84 -11.56 -17.31
C GLU A 168 -1.88 -12.71 -17.21
N HIS A 169 -1.65 -13.67 -16.34
CA HIS A 169 -2.57 -14.79 -16.13
C HIS A 169 -3.69 -14.35 -15.21
N TYR A 170 -4.85 -14.18 -15.80
CA TYR A 170 -6.09 -13.99 -15.04
C TYR A 170 -6.56 -15.36 -14.54
N PRO A 171 -6.99 -15.48 -13.29
CA PRO A 171 -7.65 -16.69 -12.85
C PRO A 171 -8.92 -16.88 -13.68
N ILE A 172 -9.11 -18.09 -14.18
CA ILE A 172 -10.40 -18.49 -14.73
C ILE A 172 -11.33 -18.64 -13.53
N VAL A 173 -12.24 -17.70 -13.37
CA VAL A 173 -13.32 -17.76 -12.39
C VAL A 173 -14.55 -18.33 -13.07
#